data_05c8cb73f49f4e97834ef9ef9027a575
#
_entry.id   05c8cb73f49f4e97834ef9ef9027a575
#
_cell.length_a   1.000
_cell.length_b   1.000
_cell.length_c   1.000
_cell.angle_alpha   90.00
_cell.angle_beta   90.00
_cell.angle_gamma   90.00
#
_symmetry.space_group_name_H-M   'P 1'
#
loop_
_entity.id
_entity.type
_entity.pdbx_description
1 polymer ?
#
loop_
_entity_poly.entity_id
_entity_poly.type
_entity_poly.pdbx_seq_one_letter_code
_entity_poly.pdbx_strand_id
1 'polypeptide(L)'
;MPFSPLGKGFLTGAIKADTRFEATDFRSIVPRFAEEARAANLRLVEVLGDLAASKGVTPAQIALAWLLAQRPWIVPIPGTTKLHRLGENLGAAAIRLGSRELADIDAAVAGIELEGGRYPAHLGKLVGR
;
A
#
# COMPACT_ATOMS: atom_id res chain seq x y z
N MET A 1 10.82 -10.09 -5.60
CA MET A 1 9.52 -10.18 -4.88
C MET A 1 9.30 -8.93 -4.05
N PRO A 2 8.24 -8.16 -4.28
CA PRO A 2 7.90 -7.02 -3.44
C PRO A 2 7.45 -7.48 -2.05
N PHE A 3 8.17 -7.09 -1.02
CA PHE A 3 7.80 -7.32 0.37
C PHE A 3 7.04 -6.11 0.96
N SER A 4 6.20 -6.34 1.96
CA SER A 4 5.30 -5.33 2.54
C SER A 4 4.52 -4.56 1.45
N PRO A 5 3.86 -5.24 0.49
CA PRO A 5 3.28 -4.60 -0.70
C PRO A 5 2.14 -3.64 -0.34
N LEU A 6 1.51 -3.81 0.83
CA LEU A 6 0.45 -2.94 1.34
C LEU A 6 0.96 -1.84 2.29
N GLY A 7 2.29 -1.59 2.33
CA GLY A 7 2.88 -0.54 3.16
C GLY A 7 2.57 -0.70 4.65
N LYS A 8 2.61 -1.92 5.19
CA LYS A 8 2.27 -2.24 6.59
C LYS A 8 0.84 -1.81 6.97
N GLY A 9 -0.08 -1.92 6.04
CA GLY A 9 -1.48 -1.56 6.22
C GLY A 9 -1.84 -0.14 5.78
N PHE A 10 -0.90 0.66 5.32
CA PHE A 10 -1.18 2.03 4.87
C PHE A 10 -2.12 2.06 3.65
N LEU A 11 -1.84 1.24 2.65
CA LEU A 11 -2.63 1.19 1.40
C LEU A 11 -3.97 0.47 1.54
N THR A 12 -4.32 -0.01 2.73
CA THR A 12 -5.63 -0.64 3.00
C THR A 12 -6.73 0.37 3.30
N GLY A 13 -6.38 1.66 3.50
CA GLY A 13 -7.31 2.69 3.96
C GLY A 13 -7.68 2.60 5.45
N ALA A 14 -7.11 1.64 6.19
CA ALA A 14 -7.37 1.49 7.64
C ALA A 14 -6.64 2.52 8.49
N ILE A 15 -5.58 3.15 7.96
CA ILE A 15 -4.79 4.15 8.66
C ILE A 15 -5.20 5.54 8.16
N LYS A 16 -5.70 6.36 9.07
CA LYS A 16 -6.15 7.74 8.82
C LYS A 16 -5.10 8.75 9.31
N ALA A 17 -5.28 10.01 8.96
CA ALA A 17 -4.38 11.09 9.37
C ALA A 17 -4.20 11.17 10.90
N ASP A 18 -5.28 10.96 11.64
CA ASP A 18 -5.36 11.03 13.10
C ASP A 18 -5.07 9.71 13.82
N THR A 19 -4.74 8.63 13.08
CA THR A 19 -4.43 7.33 13.68
C THR A 19 -3.22 7.43 14.58
N ARG A 20 -3.35 6.97 15.83
CA ARG A 20 -2.25 6.87 16.79
C ARG A 20 -1.80 5.43 16.91
N PHE A 21 -0.49 5.21 16.93
CA PHE A 21 0.10 3.91 17.15
C PHE A 21 0.60 3.82 18.59
N GLU A 22 0.42 2.67 19.22
CA GLU A 22 1.01 2.39 20.55
C GLU A 22 2.53 2.38 20.45
N ALA A 23 3.21 2.70 21.55
CA ALA A 23 4.69 2.77 21.58
C ALA A 23 5.35 1.42 21.22
N THR A 24 4.65 0.30 21.46
CA THR A 24 5.08 -1.05 21.10
C THR A 24 4.84 -1.42 19.64
N ASP A 25 4.04 -0.63 18.92
CA ASP A 25 3.78 -0.86 17.50
C ASP A 25 4.99 -0.37 16.67
N PHE A 26 5.60 -1.28 15.90
CA PHE A 26 6.75 -0.96 15.05
C PHE A 26 6.48 0.24 14.12
N ARG A 27 5.23 0.47 13.71
CA ARG A 27 4.85 1.60 12.85
C ARG A 27 5.09 2.96 13.50
N SER A 28 5.11 3.03 14.84
CA SER A 28 5.38 4.26 15.58
C SER A 28 6.77 4.85 15.29
N ILE A 29 7.75 4.02 14.93
CA ILE A 29 9.13 4.42 14.63
C ILE A 29 9.44 4.51 13.13
N VAL A 30 8.49 4.16 12.27
CA VAL A 30 8.69 4.21 10.82
C VAL A 30 8.38 5.61 10.29
N PRO A 31 9.33 6.31 9.66
CA PRO A 31 9.17 7.72 9.25
C PRO A 31 7.96 7.99 8.37
N ARG A 32 7.56 7.04 7.53
CA ARG A 32 6.38 7.14 6.66
C ARG A 32 5.06 7.25 7.42
N PHE A 33 5.04 6.85 8.69
CA PHE A 33 3.86 6.95 9.57
C PHE A 33 3.89 8.19 10.48
N ALA A 34 4.91 9.04 10.37
CA ALA A 34 4.89 10.37 10.99
C ALA A 34 3.67 11.16 10.48
N GLU A 35 3.11 12.02 11.31
CA GLU A 35 1.83 12.69 11.06
C GLU A 35 1.84 13.47 9.73
N GLU A 36 2.90 14.24 9.48
CA GLU A 36 3.07 15.01 8.25
C GLU A 36 3.18 14.12 7.01
N ALA A 37 4.00 13.06 7.10
CA ALA A 37 4.14 12.11 5.99
C ALA A 37 2.84 11.33 5.72
N ARG A 38 2.05 11.04 6.75
CA ARG A 38 0.74 10.40 6.58
C ARG A 38 -0.22 11.29 5.80
N ALA A 39 -0.32 12.56 6.16
CA ALA A 39 -1.21 13.50 5.49
C ALA A 39 -0.87 13.61 3.99
N ALA A 40 0.42 13.73 3.64
CA ALA A 40 0.87 13.78 2.25
C ALA A 40 0.55 12.49 1.49
N ASN A 41 0.74 11.33 2.12
CA ASN A 41 0.58 10.03 1.48
C ASN A 41 -0.90 9.55 1.38
N LEU A 42 -1.83 10.14 2.14
CA LEU A 42 -3.25 9.77 2.12
C LEU A 42 -3.91 9.99 0.77
N ARG A 43 -3.43 10.95 -0.02
CA ARG A 43 -3.96 11.19 -1.37
C ARG A 43 -3.88 9.96 -2.27
N LEU A 44 -2.83 9.15 -2.15
CA LEU A 44 -2.75 7.88 -2.86
C LEU A 44 -3.83 6.90 -2.38
N VAL A 45 -4.09 6.87 -1.07
CA VAL A 45 -5.12 6.00 -0.50
C VAL A 45 -6.51 6.39 -0.98
N GLU A 46 -6.79 7.69 -1.15
CA GLU A 46 -8.03 8.19 -1.71
C GLU A 46 -8.23 7.72 -3.16
N VAL A 47 -7.24 7.88 -4.03
CA VAL A 47 -7.31 7.41 -5.42
C VAL A 47 -7.56 5.90 -5.49
N LEU A 48 -6.86 5.12 -4.68
CA LEU A 48 -7.09 3.67 -4.59
C LEU A 48 -8.48 3.34 -4.06
N GLY A 49 -9.00 4.14 -3.12
CA GLY A 49 -10.32 4.00 -2.54
C GLY A 49 -11.44 4.23 -3.56
N ASP A 50 -11.35 5.29 -4.35
CA ASP A 50 -12.32 5.64 -5.38
C ASP A 50 -12.38 4.55 -6.46
N LEU A 51 -11.23 4.09 -6.91
CA LEU A 51 -11.16 3.00 -7.88
C LEU A 51 -11.70 1.68 -7.30
N ALA A 52 -11.39 1.37 -6.05
CA ALA A 52 -11.89 0.20 -5.37
C ALA A 52 -13.42 0.23 -5.26
N ALA A 53 -13.99 1.37 -4.89
CA ALA A 53 -15.43 1.56 -4.81
C ALA A 53 -16.11 1.34 -6.17
N SER A 54 -15.54 1.88 -7.25
CA SER A 54 -16.07 1.71 -8.61
C SER A 54 -16.09 0.24 -9.08
N LYS A 55 -15.19 -0.58 -8.58
CA LYS A 55 -15.06 -2.01 -8.91
C LYS A 55 -15.70 -2.95 -7.89
N GLY A 56 -16.20 -2.43 -6.77
CA GLY A 56 -16.75 -3.26 -5.69
C GLY A 56 -15.73 -4.14 -4.99
N VAL A 57 -14.48 -3.67 -4.89
CA VAL A 57 -13.35 -4.35 -4.25
C VAL A 57 -12.71 -3.47 -3.17
N THR A 58 -11.64 -3.93 -2.52
CA THR A 58 -10.97 -3.14 -1.49
C THR A 58 -9.75 -2.39 -2.04
N PRO A 59 -9.34 -1.27 -1.41
CA PRO A 59 -8.11 -0.56 -1.79
C PRO A 59 -6.86 -1.46 -1.75
N ALA A 60 -6.79 -2.37 -0.78
CA ALA A 60 -5.72 -3.37 -0.69
C ALA A 60 -5.66 -4.27 -1.92
N GLN A 61 -6.81 -4.71 -2.41
CA GLN A 61 -6.90 -5.52 -3.63
C GLN A 61 -6.48 -4.74 -4.87
N ILE A 62 -6.84 -3.46 -4.98
CA ILE A 62 -6.38 -2.59 -6.09
C ILE A 62 -4.85 -2.44 -6.05
N ALA A 63 -4.27 -2.17 -4.88
CA ALA A 63 -2.82 -2.02 -4.74
C ALA A 63 -2.06 -3.30 -5.14
N LEU A 64 -2.56 -4.47 -4.76
CA LEU A 64 -1.98 -5.76 -5.15
C LEU A 64 -2.17 -6.03 -6.65
N ALA A 65 -3.36 -5.75 -7.20
CA ALA A 65 -3.64 -5.92 -8.64
C ALA A 65 -2.74 -5.02 -9.49
N TRP A 66 -2.50 -3.78 -9.06
CA TRP A 66 -1.56 -2.87 -9.72
C TRP A 66 -0.14 -3.43 -9.74
N LEU A 67 0.36 -3.99 -8.64
CA LEU A 67 1.67 -4.64 -8.60
C LEU A 67 1.74 -5.83 -9.57
N LEU A 68 0.72 -6.68 -9.60
CA LEU A 68 0.64 -7.83 -10.50
C LEU A 68 0.61 -7.41 -11.98
N ALA A 69 0.03 -6.25 -12.29
CA ALA A 69 -0.05 -5.72 -13.65
C ALA A 69 1.28 -5.13 -14.16
N GLN A 70 2.23 -4.80 -13.28
CA GLN A 70 3.49 -4.16 -13.70
C GLN A 70 4.36 -5.05 -14.55
N ARG A 71 4.53 -6.31 -14.20
CA ARG A 71 5.32 -7.31 -14.94
C ARG A 71 4.88 -8.72 -14.58
N PRO A 72 4.91 -9.68 -15.51
CA PRO A 72 4.44 -11.05 -15.28
C PRO A 72 5.23 -11.84 -14.23
N TRP A 73 6.43 -11.39 -13.91
CA TRP A 73 7.28 -12.03 -12.89
C TRP A 73 7.19 -11.39 -11.50
N ILE A 74 6.37 -10.35 -11.33
CA ILE A 74 6.19 -9.72 -10.02
C ILE A 74 5.20 -10.55 -9.21
N VAL A 75 5.67 -11.04 -8.06
CA VAL A 75 4.86 -11.75 -7.08
C VAL A 75 4.91 -11.00 -5.76
N PRO A 76 3.85 -10.27 -5.39
CA PRO A 76 3.77 -9.62 -4.09
C PRO A 76 3.59 -10.66 -2.97
N ILE A 77 4.13 -10.37 -1.79
CA ILE A 77 4.05 -11.25 -0.62
C ILE A 77 3.36 -10.52 0.56
N PRO A 78 2.04 -10.28 0.49
CA PRO A 78 1.31 -9.66 1.58
C PRO A 78 1.22 -10.61 2.76
N GLY A 79 1.77 -10.20 3.93
CA GLY A 79 1.69 -10.97 5.17
C GLY A 79 0.42 -10.66 5.94
N THR A 80 -0.25 -11.71 6.46
CA THR A 80 -1.39 -11.56 7.37
C THR A 80 -1.53 -12.77 8.29
N THR A 81 -2.05 -12.53 9.49
CA THR A 81 -2.44 -13.58 10.46
C THR A 81 -3.96 -13.83 10.45
N LYS A 82 -4.72 -13.12 9.60
CA LYS A 82 -6.18 -13.15 9.56
C LYS A 82 -6.67 -13.84 8.30
N LEU A 83 -7.45 -14.91 8.45
CA LEU A 83 -7.93 -15.73 7.33
C LEU A 83 -8.75 -14.92 6.31
N HIS A 84 -9.64 -14.03 6.77
CA HIS A 84 -10.41 -13.17 5.86
C HIS A 84 -9.52 -12.23 5.04
N ARG A 85 -8.41 -11.73 5.61
CA ARG A 85 -7.43 -10.92 4.87
C ARG A 85 -6.63 -11.74 3.87
N LEU A 86 -6.38 -13.00 4.17
CA LEU A 86 -5.76 -13.91 3.19
C LEU A 86 -6.66 -14.07 1.96
N GLY A 87 -7.94 -14.35 2.17
CA GLY A 87 -8.92 -14.45 1.08
C GLY A 87 -9.03 -13.15 0.26
N GLU A 88 -9.08 -12.00 0.93
CA GLU A 88 -9.08 -10.68 0.30
C GLU A 88 -7.82 -10.48 -0.59
N ASN A 89 -6.64 -10.76 -0.05
CA ASN A 89 -5.38 -10.61 -0.78
C ASN A 89 -5.30 -11.55 -2.01
N LEU A 90 -5.74 -12.80 -1.87
CA LEU A 90 -5.80 -13.76 -2.99
C LEU A 90 -6.76 -13.30 -4.08
N GLY A 91 -7.89 -12.70 -3.70
CA GLY A 91 -8.87 -12.15 -4.65
C GLY A 91 -8.30 -11.07 -5.57
N ALA A 92 -7.23 -10.39 -5.18
CA ALA A 92 -6.56 -9.41 -6.02
C ALA A 92 -6.05 -9.99 -7.35
N ALA A 93 -5.69 -11.27 -7.40
CA ALA A 93 -5.21 -11.94 -8.60
C ALA A 93 -6.29 -12.05 -9.70
N ALA A 94 -7.57 -11.99 -9.34
CA ALA A 94 -8.68 -12.02 -10.28
C ALA A 94 -9.07 -10.63 -10.82
N ILE A 95 -8.55 -9.55 -10.23
CA ILE A 95 -8.88 -8.17 -10.63
C ILE A 95 -8.09 -7.80 -11.87
N ARG A 96 -8.80 -7.33 -12.89
CA ARG A 96 -8.21 -6.78 -14.11
C ARG A 96 -8.31 -5.26 -14.07
N LEU A 97 -7.16 -4.60 -14.17
CA LEU A 97 -7.06 -3.16 -14.31
C LEU A 97 -6.89 -2.82 -15.80
N GLY A 98 -7.78 -1.98 -16.32
CA GLY A 98 -7.69 -1.48 -17.69
C GLY A 98 -6.55 -0.47 -17.85
N SER A 99 -6.16 -0.19 -19.10
CA SER A 99 -5.05 0.73 -19.40
C SER A 99 -5.27 2.13 -18.80
N ARG A 100 -6.52 2.61 -18.80
CA ARG A 100 -6.87 3.92 -18.22
C ARG A 100 -6.70 3.89 -16.69
N GLU A 101 -7.20 2.85 -16.03
CA GLU A 101 -7.10 2.71 -14.57
C GLU A 101 -5.64 2.60 -14.12
N LEU A 102 -4.80 1.86 -14.88
CA LEU A 102 -3.37 1.80 -14.63
C LEU A 102 -2.73 3.17 -14.78
N ALA A 103 -3.05 3.92 -15.85
CA ALA A 103 -2.53 5.27 -16.07
C ALA A 103 -2.97 6.25 -14.96
N ASP A 104 -4.20 6.16 -14.47
CA ASP A 104 -4.71 6.99 -13.37
C ASP A 104 -3.95 6.72 -12.07
N ILE A 105 -3.68 5.44 -11.75
CA ILE A 105 -2.88 5.06 -10.58
C ILE A 105 -1.43 5.54 -10.76
N ASP A 106 -0.82 5.33 -11.92
CA ASP A 106 0.56 5.73 -12.19
C ASP A 106 0.72 7.26 -12.11
N ALA A 107 -0.24 8.03 -12.61
CA ALA A 107 -0.27 9.47 -12.49
C ALA A 107 -0.41 9.92 -11.01
N ALA A 108 -1.25 9.25 -10.24
CA ALA A 108 -1.39 9.53 -8.80
C ALA A 108 -0.09 9.24 -8.06
N VAL A 109 0.56 8.12 -8.35
CA VAL A 109 1.87 7.76 -7.74
C VAL A 109 2.96 8.76 -8.13
N ALA A 110 3.02 9.16 -9.41
CA ALA A 110 4.00 10.13 -9.90
C ALA A 110 3.80 11.54 -9.34
N GLY A 111 2.54 11.93 -9.09
CA GLY A 111 2.18 13.24 -8.52
C GLY A 111 2.34 13.35 -7.00
N ILE A 112 2.68 12.25 -6.34
CA ILE A 112 2.87 12.20 -4.88
C ILE A 112 4.36 12.02 -4.59
N GLU A 113 5.01 13.04 -4.05
CA GLU A 113 6.27 12.84 -3.34
C GLU A 113 5.97 12.04 -2.07
N LEU A 114 6.26 10.71 -2.12
CA LEU A 114 6.10 9.84 -0.97
C LEU A 114 7.05 10.30 0.14
N GLU A 115 6.52 10.97 1.14
CA GLU A 115 7.27 11.42 2.28
C GLU A 115 7.56 10.28 3.26
N GLY A 116 8.75 10.33 3.87
CA GLY A 116 9.20 9.39 4.86
C GLY A 116 9.74 8.07 4.29
N GLY A 117 10.84 7.59 4.87
CA GLY A 117 11.48 6.32 4.53
C GLY A 117 10.61 5.12 4.92
N ARG A 118 10.74 3.99 4.19
CA ARG A 118 10.06 2.72 4.52
C ARG A 118 10.52 2.12 5.85
N TYR A 119 11.73 2.45 6.28
CA TYR A 119 12.36 2.02 7.53
C TYR A 119 13.14 3.15 8.17
N PRO A 120 13.32 3.13 9.49
CA PRO A 120 14.31 3.97 10.15
C PRO A 120 15.70 3.76 9.54
N ALA A 121 16.56 4.79 9.56
CA ALA A 121 17.85 4.78 8.86
C ALA A 121 18.75 3.58 9.23
N HIS A 122 18.71 3.12 10.48
CA HIS A 122 19.49 1.97 10.94
C HIS A 122 19.02 0.64 10.34
N LEU A 123 17.71 0.49 10.05
CA LEU A 123 17.15 -0.70 9.42
C LEU A 123 17.17 -0.62 7.89
N GLY A 124 17.15 0.59 7.33
CA GLY A 124 17.25 0.80 5.88
C GLY A 124 18.52 0.22 5.28
N LYS A 125 19.63 0.20 6.05
CA LYS A 125 20.91 -0.38 5.63
C LYS A 125 20.88 -1.91 5.44
N LEU A 126 19.85 -2.59 5.93
CA LEU A 126 19.69 -4.04 5.79
C LEU A 126 18.90 -4.43 4.54
N VAL A 127 18.26 -3.47 3.88
CA VAL A 127 17.45 -3.70 2.68
C VAL A 127 18.35 -3.69 1.46
N GLY A 128 18.24 -4.73 0.63
CA GLY A 128 19.02 -4.82 -0.63
C GLY A 128 20.37 -5.51 -0.51
N ARG A 129 20.60 -6.25 0.56
CA ARG A 129 21.77 -7.15 0.71
C ARG A 129 21.50 -8.51 0.12
#